data_b3ae0cd9ba79dd2078a942029b18d321
#
_entry.id   b3ae0cd9ba79dd2078a942029b18d321
#
_cell.length_a   1.000
_cell.length_b   1.000
_cell.length_c   1.000
_cell.angle_alpha   90.00
_cell.angle_beta   90.00
_cell.angle_gamma   90.00
#
_symmetry.space_group_name_H-M   'P 1'
#
loop_
_entity.id
_entity.type
_entity.pdbx_description
1 polymer ?
#
loop_
_entity_poly.entity_id
_entity_poly.type
_entity_poly.pdbx_seq_one_letter_code
_entity_poly.pdbx_strand_id
1 'polypeptide(L)'
;VHDARALARKESELLDQSAPGRGFSTEVEKLERRLIQQEKALAGFHSKVEKQQNIGHQITENYTHVDDVLKQMNEAIAKKGFETIKEEIKEVTWVESLDSVNSKVEIFLPNEDHQPGKKVWLHLDLNVHQNAKEYFEVGRKQKDKITGAMQAIEATKIALKKARKKELTSQQSGKFNLRKRTKKFWFENHRWAIIGGHLLVGGKDARGNDNVVKKHLKKEDRYLHADLHGAPSCVLKNQTGFELESRTTHSNTQVIPSFKIIDKMSSEIDDSLTLKAASLALAWSRSWNAGGAHGTVYWVKPGQVSKTAETGEFIGKGAFIIRGERTWFRNLNLEIGLGLISINGVPLLASSTAEEIREIAQRYVVIRPGTIKKDQFANKLYKATGLSTDEILSVLPGNVELVEDGNMFQFEAEK
;
A
#
# COMPACT_ATOMS: atom_id res chain seq x y z
N VAL A 1 -15.44 -14.13 -24.63
CA VAL A 1 -15.61 -12.79 -24.04
C VAL A 1 -16.13 -12.84 -22.61
N HIS A 2 -16.96 -13.84 -22.25
CA HIS A 2 -17.46 -14.00 -20.87
C HIS A 2 -16.39 -14.48 -19.87
N ASP A 3 -15.47 -15.36 -20.28
CA ASP A 3 -14.42 -15.89 -19.41
C ASP A 3 -13.34 -14.87 -19.03
N ALA A 4 -12.96 -13.99 -19.94
CA ALA A 4 -11.99 -12.94 -19.67
C ALA A 4 -12.49 -11.88 -18.65
N ARG A 5 -13.83 -11.63 -18.64
CA ARG A 5 -14.46 -10.73 -17.65
C ARG A 5 -14.54 -11.38 -16.25
N ALA A 6 -14.74 -12.68 -16.19
CA ALA A 6 -14.80 -13.43 -14.93
C ALA A 6 -13.41 -13.56 -14.29
N LEU A 7 -12.36 -13.79 -15.10
CA LEU A 7 -10.97 -13.79 -14.66
C LEU A 7 -10.52 -12.41 -14.15
N ALA A 8 -10.78 -11.34 -14.91
CA ALA A 8 -10.43 -9.97 -14.50
C ALA A 8 -11.18 -9.52 -13.23
N ARG A 9 -12.41 -10.03 -13.00
CA ARG A 9 -13.15 -9.77 -11.77
C ARG A 9 -12.59 -10.53 -10.58
N LYS A 10 -12.23 -11.82 -10.75
CA LYS A 10 -11.55 -12.61 -9.72
C LYS A 10 -10.17 -12.07 -9.36
N GLU A 11 -9.38 -11.63 -10.35
CA GLU A 11 -8.10 -10.97 -10.10
C GLU A 11 -8.27 -9.61 -9.39
N SER A 12 -9.30 -8.84 -9.73
CA SER A 12 -9.61 -7.58 -9.04
C SER A 12 -10.05 -7.81 -7.59
N GLU A 13 -10.84 -8.84 -7.32
CA GLU A 13 -11.31 -9.21 -5.97
C GLU A 13 -10.18 -9.82 -5.11
N LEU A 14 -9.28 -10.61 -5.70
CA LEU A 14 -8.05 -11.09 -5.06
C LEU A 14 -7.06 -9.96 -4.77
N LEU A 15 -7.05 -8.93 -5.62
CA LEU A 15 -6.25 -7.72 -5.43
C LEU A 15 -6.81 -6.79 -4.33
N ASP A 16 -8.10 -6.79 -4.07
CA ASP A 16 -8.76 -5.97 -3.03
C ASP A 16 -8.77 -6.63 -1.64
N GLN A 17 -8.67 -7.97 -1.56
CA GLN A 17 -8.66 -8.73 -0.30
C GLN A 17 -7.30 -8.87 0.36
N SER A 18 -6.22 -8.33 -0.22
CA SER A 18 -4.90 -8.40 0.37
C SER A 18 -4.70 -7.32 1.42
N ALA A 19 -4.57 -7.77 2.62
CA ALA A 19 -4.14 -7.25 3.91
C ALA A 19 -3.64 -5.79 4.03
N PRO A 20 -3.87 -5.11 5.17
CA PRO A 20 -3.35 -3.79 5.50
C PRO A 20 -1.82 -3.84 5.66
N GLY A 21 -1.11 -3.64 4.59
CA GLY A 21 0.36 -3.63 4.51
C GLY A 21 0.86 -3.14 3.16
N ARG A 22 0.01 -2.92 2.17
CA ARG A 22 0.38 -2.45 0.84
C ARG A 22 0.78 -0.97 0.85
N GLY A 23 2.02 -0.71 1.21
CA GLY A 23 2.66 0.59 1.05
C GLY A 23 3.58 0.72 -0.16
N PHE A 24 3.78 -0.34 -0.95
CA PHE A 24 4.62 -0.34 -2.14
C PHE A 24 3.83 -0.76 -3.36
N SER A 25 3.35 0.21 -4.14
CA SER A 25 3.22 -0.06 -5.55
C SER A 25 4.53 0.39 -6.21
N THR A 26 5.26 -0.53 -6.80
CA THR A 26 6.43 -0.23 -7.63
C THR A 26 5.98 0.73 -8.75
N GLU A 27 6.92 1.44 -9.39
CA GLU A 27 6.61 2.25 -10.58
C GLU A 27 5.93 1.38 -11.65
N VAL A 28 6.38 0.13 -11.75
CA VAL A 28 5.83 -0.89 -12.65
C VAL A 28 4.37 -1.16 -12.34
N GLU A 29 4.01 -1.50 -11.10
CA GLU A 29 2.63 -1.77 -10.70
C GLU A 29 1.69 -0.56 -10.89
N LYS A 30 2.17 0.66 -10.67
CA LYS A 30 1.37 1.88 -10.92
C LYS A 30 1.08 2.05 -12.40
N LEU A 31 2.08 1.83 -13.23
CA LEU A 31 1.92 1.92 -14.68
C LEU A 31 1.04 0.78 -15.22
N GLU A 32 1.12 -0.42 -14.66
CA GLU A 32 0.24 -1.53 -15.02
C GLU A 32 -1.23 -1.24 -14.67
N ARG A 33 -1.51 -0.78 -13.46
CA ARG A 33 -2.87 -0.36 -13.08
C ARG A 33 -3.40 0.76 -13.97
N ARG A 34 -2.54 1.74 -14.28
CA ARG A 34 -2.91 2.83 -15.20
C ARG A 34 -3.21 2.30 -16.60
N LEU A 35 -2.43 1.35 -17.10
CA LEU A 35 -2.64 0.71 -18.40
C LEU A 35 -3.98 -0.01 -18.44
N ILE A 36 -4.30 -0.82 -17.43
CA ILE A 36 -5.58 -1.52 -17.31
C ILE A 36 -6.77 -0.55 -17.31
N GLN A 37 -6.67 0.56 -16.58
CA GLN A 37 -7.71 1.58 -16.55
C GLN A 37 -7.89 2.26 -17.93
N GLN A 38 -6.80 2.56 -18.61
CA GLN A 38 -6.81 3.17 -19.95
C GLN A 38 -7.41 2.22 -21.00
N GLU A 39 -7.06 0.94 -20.97
CA GLU A 39 -7.61 -0.08 -21.86
C GLU A 39 -9.12 -0.29 -21.62
N LYS A 40 -9.54 -0.29 -20.36
CA LYS A 40 -10.97 -0.34 -19.99
C LYS A 40 -11.73 0.89 -20.50
N ALA A 41 -11.16 2.08 -20.36
CA ALA A 41 -11.75 3.31 -20.89
C ALA A 41 -11.84 3.29 -22.43
N LEU A 42 -10.81 2.82 -23.13
CA LEU A 42 -10.79 2.66 -24.57
C LEU A 42 -11.90 1.70 -25.06
N ALA A 43 -12.05 0.54 -24.41
CA ALA A 43 -13.15 -0.40 -24.70
C ALA A 43 -14.53 0.25 -24.50
N GLY A 44 -14.67 1.08 -23.47
CA GLY A 44 -15.89 1.85 -23.23
C GLY A 44 -16.17 2.89 -24.31
N PHE A 45 -15.15 3.54 -24.87
CA PHE A 45 -15.32 4.47 -25.99
C PHE A 45 -15.73 3.74 -27.28
N HIS A 46 -15.12 2.59 -27.59
CA HIS A 46 -15.52 1.77 -28.74
C HIS A 46 -16.99 1.33 -28.65
N SER A 47 -17.40 0.80 -27.51
CA SER A 47 -18.79 0.38 -27.27
C SER A 47 -19.79 1.55 -27.44
N LYS A 48 -19.40 2.75 -26.98
CA LYS A 48 -20.25 3.95 -27.16
C LYS A 48 -20.35 4.37 -28.63
N VAL A 49 -19.25 4.34 -29.40
CA VAL A 49 -19.26 4.65 -30.84
C VAL A 49 -20.19 3.70 -31.58
N GLU A 50 -20.01 2.39 -31.35
CA GLU A 50 -20.82 1.33 -31.95
C GLU A 50 -22.31 1.51 -31.62
N LYS A 51 -22.63 1.77 -30.36
CA LYS A 51 -24.00 2.01 -29.92
C LYS A 51 -24.62 3.22 -30.64
N GLN A 52 -23.91 4.34 -30.74
CA GLN A 52 -24.41 5.55 -31.36
C GLN A 52 -24.60 5.36 -32.87
N GLN A 53 -23.65 4.73 -33.56
CA GLN A 53 -23.75 4.43 -34.97
C GLN A 53 -24.94 3.49 -35.29
N ASN A 54 -25.10 2.44 -34.47
CA ASN A 54 -26.21 1.49 -34.64
C ASN A 54 -27.56 2.20 -34.48
N ILE A 55 -27.71 3.10 -33.47
CA ILE A 55 -28.95 3.88 -33.33
C ILE A 55 -29.18 4.76 -34.58
N GLY A 56 -28.17 5.47 -35.08
CA GLY A 56 -28.29 6.28 -36.28
C GLY A 56 -28.74 5.48 -37.51
N HIS A 57 -28.17 4.26 -37.68
CA HIS A 57 -28.60 3.34 -38.75
C HIS A 57 -30.05 2.89 -38.58
N GLN A 58 -30.43 2.45 -37.38
CA GLN A 58 -31.79 2.01 -37.09
C GLN A 58 -32.85 3.09 -37.29
N ILE A 59 -32.53 4.36 -36.95
CA ILE A 59 -33.42 5.49 -37.24
C ILE A 59 -33.62 5.61 -38.77
N THR A 60 -32.56 5.46 -39.57
CA THR A 60 -32.63 5.57 -41.00
C THR A 60 -33.34 4.38 -41.67
N GLU A 61 -33.10 3.19 -41.20
CA GLU A 61 -33.76 1.94 -41.66
C GLU A 61 -35.26 1.96 -41.37
N ASN A 62 -35.68 2.54 -40.26
CA ASN A 62 -37.08 2.70 -39.86
C ASN A 62 -37.67 4.07 -40.28
N TYR A 63 -37.20 4.64 -41.40
CA TYR A 63 -37.53 6.01 -41.84
C TYR A 63 -39.03 6.31 -41.74
N THR A 64 -39.87 5.50 -42.40
CA THR A 64 -41.32 5.74 -42.47
C THR A 64 -41.97 5.77 -41.10
N HIS A 65 -41.63 4.82 -40.21
CA HIS A 65 -42.15 4.77 -38.87
C HIS A 65 -41.75 6.01 -38.05
N VAL A 66 -40.48 6.41 -38.12
CA VAL A 66 -39.95 7.56 -37.40
C VAL A 66 -40.59 8.86 -37.92
N ASP A 67 -40.74 9.01 -39.22
CA ASP A 67 -41.36 10.18 -39.86
C ASP A 67 -42.83 10.34 -39.47
N ASP A 68 -43.57 9.21 -39.46
CA ASP A 68 -44.98 9.20 -39.08
C ASP A 68 -45.16 9.56 -37.60
N VAL A 69 -44.33 9.01 -36.70
CA VAL A 69 -44.37 9.36 -35.26
C VAL A 69 -44.03 10.82 -35.04
N LEU A 70 -42.99 11.36 -35.71
CA LEU A 70 -42.61 12.76 -35.55
C LEU A 70 -43.74 13.71 -36.05
N LYS A 71 -44.37 13.42 -37.17
CA LYS A 71 -45.49 14.18 -37.68
C LYS A 71 -46.70 14.15 -36.76
N GLN A 72 -47.10 12.95 -36.35
CA GLN A 72 -48.27 12.78 -35.44
C GLN A 72 -48.04 13.48 -34.09
N MET A 73 -46.83 13.34 -33.51
CA MET A 73 -46.48 14.00 -32.25
C MET A 73 -46.52 15.53 -32.36
N ASN A 74 -45.92 16.09 -33.43
CA ASN A 74 -45.92 17.52 -33.64
C ASN A 74 -47.34 18.07 -33.91
N GLU A 75 -48.19 17.40 -34.68
CA GLU A 75 -49.59 17.76 -34.86
C GLU A 75 -50.40 17.69 -33.56
N ALA A 76 -50.20 16.63 -32.80
CA ALA A 76 -50.88 16.46 -31.50
C ALA A 76 -50.49 17.54 -30.49
N ILE A 77 -49.20 17.84 -30.38
CA ILE A 77 -48.65 18.88 -29.49
C ILE A 77 -49.18 20.26 -29.93
N ALA A 78 -49.21 20.54 -31.23
CA ALA A 78 -49.73 21.81 -31.77
C ALA A 78 -51.24 22.02 -31.43
N LYS A 79 -52.03 20.94 -31.41
CA LYS A 79 -53.45 20.97 -31.10
C LYS A 79 -53.76 20.99 -29.60
N LYS A 80 -53.05 20.23 -28.74
CA LYS A 80 -53.42 19.99 -27.37
C LYS A 80 -52.38 20.49 -26.35
N GLY A 81 -51.18 20.85 -26.78
CA GLY A 81 -50.06 21.23 -25.95
C GLY A 81 -49.30 20.06 -25.33
N PHE A 82 -48.05 20.32 -24.88
CA PHE A 82 -47.13 19.30 -24.37
C PHE A 82 -47.65 18.55 -23.13
N GLU A 83 -48.24 19.25 -22.16
CA GLU A 83 -48.67 18.64 -20.90
C GLU A 83 -49.83 17.64 -21.10
N THR A 84 -50.80 17.97 -21.98
CA THR A 84 -51.89 17.06 -22.32
C THR A 84 -51.41 15.83 -23.02
N ILE A 85 -50.54 16.01 -24.00
CA ILE A 85 -49.98 14.87 -24.77
C ILE A 85 -49.09 13.96 -23.87
N LYS A 86 -48.40 14.52 -22.90
CA LYS A 86 -47.56 13.74 -21.95
C LYS A 86 -48.39 12.77 -21.10
N GLU A 87 -49.66 13.08 -20.87
CA GLU A 87 -50.59 12.16 -20.18
C GLU A 87 -51.17 11.11 -21.16
N GLU A 88 -51.51 11.52 -22.36
CA GLU A 88 -52.13 10.67 -23.38
C GLU A 88 -51.14 9.62 -23.99
N ILE A 89 -49.84 9.91 -24.06
CA ILE A 89 -48.83 8.97 -24.58
C ILE A 89 -48.68 7.67 -23.79
N LYS A 90 -49.16 7.61 -22.53
CA LYS A 90 -49.15 6.40 -21.75
C LYS A 90 -49.96 5.25 -22.34
N GLU A 91 -50.88 5.57 -23.25
CA GLU A 91 -51.71 4.60 -23.95
C GLU A 91 -51.15 4.23 -25.36
N VAL A 92 -50.03 4.84 -25.75
CA VAL A 92 -49.45 4.67 -27.08
C VAL A 92 -48.29 3.69 -27.05
N THR A 93 -48.39 2.58 -27.75
CA THR A 93 -47.42 1.47 -27.70
C THR A 93 -46.01 1.86 -28.15
N TRP A 94 -45.89 2.81 -29.13
CA TRP A 94 -44.63 3.18 -29.74
C TRP A 94 -43.92 4.39 -29.10
N VAL A 95 -44.55 5.04 -28.09
CA VAL A 95 -44.00 6.19 -27.38
C VAL A 95 -43.83 5.86 -25.93
N GLU A 96 -42.64 6.09 -25.37
CA GLU A 96 -42.34 5.83 -23.99
C GLU A 96 -42.42 7.08 -23.11
N SER A 97 -41.85 8.17 -23.57
CA SER A 97 -41.81 9.41 -22.80
C SER A 97 -41.64 10.64 -23.67
N LEU A 98 -42.00 11.80 -23.11
CA LEU A 98 -41.92 13.11 -23.77
C LEU A 98 -41.14 14.07 -22.83
N ASP A 99 -40.09 14.70 -23.38
CA ASP A 99 -39.31 15.75 -22.70
C ASP A 99 -39.70 17.12 -23.31
N SER A 100 -40.56 17.83 -22.60
CA SER A 100 -41.04 19.14 -23.04
C SER A 100 -39.98 20.24 -22.99
N VAL A 101 -38.96 20.08 -22.10
CA VAL A 101 -37.88 21.08 -21.94
C VAL A 101 -36.94 21.07 -23.14
N ASN A 102 -36.60 19.87 -23.65
CA ASN A 102 -35.67 19.69 -24.74
C ASN A 102 -36.35 19.38 -26.07
N SER A 103 -37.67 19.46 -26.16
CA SER A 103 -38.46 19.12 -27.36
C SER A 103 -38.10 17.73 -27.92
N LYS A 104 -38.09 16.70 -27.05
CA LYS A 104 -37.72 15.33 -27.44
C LYS A 104 -38.81 14.33 -27.09
N VAL A 105 -38.89 13.30 -27.91
CA VAL A 105 -39.73 12.14 -27.66
C VAL A 105 -38.89 10.87 -27.64
N GLU A 106 -39.13 10.00 -26.68
CA GLU A 106 -38.55 8.67 -26.62
C GLU A 106 -39.51 7.66 -27.26
N ILE A 107 -39.05 7.02 -28.30
CA ILE A 107 -39.86 6.06 -29.04
C ILE A 107 -39.20 4.68 -29.02
N PHE A 108 -40.03 3.65 -29.27
CA PHE A 108 -39.55 2.31 -29.59
C PHE A 108 -39.39 2.19 -31.10
N LEU A 109 -38.20 1.84 -31.55
CA LEU A 109 -37.99 1.45 -32.95
C LEU A 109 -38.48 0.01 -33.15
N PRO A 110 -39.13 -0.32 -34.28
CA PRO A 110 -39.52 -1.68 -34.60
C PRO A 110 -38.30 -2.60 -34.71
N ASN A 111 -38.46 -3.86 -34.25
CA ASN A 111 -37.53 -4.94 -34.54
C ASN A 111 -37.91 -5.64 -35.86
N GLU A 112 -37.17 -6.70 -36.23
CA GLU A 112 -37.42 -7.49 -37.45
C GLU A 112 -38.83 -8.09 -37.49
N ASP A 113 -39.46 -8.32 -36.33
CA ASP A 113 -40.83 -8.87 -36.18
C ASP A 113 -41.90 -7.76 -36.10
N HIS A 114 -41.55 -6.51 -36.38
CA HIS A 114 -42.43 -5.33 -36.21
C HIS A 114 -42.99 -5.13 -34.79
N GLN A 115 -42.30 -5.66 -33.80
CA GLN A 115 -42.60 -5.44 -32.38
C GLN A 115 -41.78 -4.28 -31.83
N PRO A 116 -42.21 -3.60 -30.72
CA PRO A 116 -41.42 -2.57 -30.08
C PRO A 116 -40.05 -3.11 -29.66
N GLY A 117 -38.97 -2.51 -30.22
CA GLY A 117 -37.60 -2.92 -29.99
C GLY A 117 -36.84 -1.96 -29.10
N LYS A 118 -35.79 -1.31 -29.60
CA LYS A 118 -34.94 -0.42 -28.85
C LYS A 118 -35.57 0.97 -28.64
N LYS A 119 -35.39 1.54 -27.46
CA LYS A 119 -35.77 2.92 -27.15
C LYS A 119 -34.75 3.90 -27.73
N VAL A 120 -35.25 4.96 -28.36
CA VAL A 120 -34.43 6.02 -28.99
C VAL A 120 -35.06 7.38 -28.75
N TRP A 121 -34.23 8.35 -28.34
CA TRP A 121 -34.66 9.76 -28.23
C TRP A 121 -34.59 10.47 -29.59
N LEU A 122 -35.65 11.14 -29.98
CA LEU A 122 -35.72 11.95 -31.19
C LEU A 122 -36.08 13.40 -30.85
N HIS A 123 -35.46 14.34 -31.51
CA HIS A 123 -35.86 15.74 -31.43
C HIS A 123 -37.08 15.97 -32.33
N LEU A 124 -38.10 16.56 -31.77
CA LEU A 124 -39.35 16.86 -32.47
C LEU A 124 -39.16 17.94 -33.56
N ASP A 125 -38.21 18.85 -33.35
CA ASP A 125 -37.93 19.95 -34.29
C ASP A 125 -37.04 19.52 -35.45
N LEU A 126 -36.55 18.26 -35.47
CA LEU A 126 -35.67 17.71 -36.50
C LEU A 126 -36.36 16.64 -37.30
N ASN A 127 -36.03 16.56 -38.63
CA ASN A 127 -36.48 15.45 -39.46
C ASN A 127 -35.67 14.15 -39.16
N VAL A 128 -36.10 13.04 -39.76
CA VAL A 128 -35.49 11.70 -39.59
C VAL A 128 -33.99 11.73 -39.83
N HIS A 129 -33.53 12.30 -40.94
CA HIS A 129 -32.13 12.37 -41.32
C HIS A 129 -31.30 13.24 -40.33
N GLN A 130 -31.88 14.33 -39.87
CA GLN A 130 -31.22 15.22 -38.89
C GLN A 130 -31.10 14.54 -37.56
N ASN A 131 -32.13 13.83 -37.08
CA ASN A 131 -32.06 12.99 -35.86
C ASN A 131 -30.99 11.92 -36.00
N ALA A 132 -30.92 11.16 -37.07
CA ALA A 132 -29.87 10.17 -37.28
C ALA A 132 -28.48 10.80 -37.33
N LYS A 133 -28.33 11.97 -37.97
CA LYS A 133 -27.06 12.71 -38.05
C LYS A 133 -26.53 13.09 -36.65
N GLU A 134 -27.38 13.51 -35.72
CA GLU A 134 -26.94 13.78 -34.33
C GLU A 134 -26.27 12.58 -33.69
N TYR A 135 -26.84 11.39 -33.83
CA TYR A 135 -26.25 10.17 -33.30
C TYR A 135 -24.90 9.86 -33.96
N PHE A 136 -24.76 10.02 -35.25
CA PHE A 136 -23.48 9.85 -35.95
C PHE A 136 -22.44 10.89 -35.53
N GLU A 137 -22.82 12.15 -35.27
CA GLU A 137 -21.91 13.17 -34.77
C GLU A 137 -21.43 12.90 -33.37
N VAL A 138 -22.31 12.44 -32.47
CA VAL A 138 -21.92 11.99 -31.13
C VAL A 138 -20.94 10.83 -31.25
N GLY A 139 -21.18 9.87 -32.14
CA GLY A 139 -20.26 8.77 -32.44
C GLY A 139 -18.90 9.27 -32.92
N ARG A 140 -18.87 10.26 -33.84
CA ARG A 140 -17.63 10.87 -34.35
C ARG A 140 -16.81 11.54 -33.25
N LYS A 141 -17.44 12.34 -32.38
CA LYS A 141 -16.77 12.97 -31.24
C LYS A 141 -16.15 11.94 -30.26
N GLN A 142 -16.74 10.75 -30.16
CA GLN A 142 -16.14 9.68 -29.36
C GLN A 142 -14.93 9.02 -30.07
N LYS A 143 -14.89 8.98 -31.42
CA LYS A 143 -13.70 8.51 -32.17
C LYS A 143 -12.47 9.38 -31.92
N ASP A 144 -12.63 10.69 -31.79
CA ASP A 144 -11.51 11.59 -31.47
C ASP A 144 -10.90 11.24 -30.07
N LYS A 145 -11.76 10.89 -29.10
CA LYS A 145 -11.31 10.43 -27.77
C LYS A 145 -10.57 9.09 -27.84
N ILE A 146 -10.94 8.20 -28.75
CA ILE A 146 -10.25 6.91 -28.97
C ILE A 146 -8.81 7.16 -29.40
N THR A 147 -8.57 8.06 -30.34
CA THR A 147 -7.21 8.40 -30.80
C THR A 147 -6.34 8.91 -29.66
N GLY A 148 -6.84 9.82 -28.83
CA GLY A 148 -6.13 10.31 -27.65
C GLY A 148 -5.87 9.21 -26.60
N ALA A 149 -6.85 8.32 -26.39
CA ALA A 149 -6.69 7.20 -25.46
C ALA A 149 -5.63 6.20 -25.96
N MET A 150 -5.58 5.90 -27.25
CA MET A 150 -4.56 5.03 -27.85
C MET A 150 -3.15 5.62 -27.70
N GLN A 151 -2.98 6.92 -27.93
CA GLN A 151 -1.71 7.60 -27.70
C GLN A 151 -1.27 7.55 -26.22
N ALA A 152 -2.20 7.74 -25.29
CA ALA A 152 -1.93 7.65 -23.87
C ALA A 152 -1.53 6.23 -23.42
N ILE A 153 -2.16 5.20 -24.01
CA ILE A 153 -1.83 3.79 -23.80
C ILE A 153 -0.41 3.50 -24.28
N GLU A 154 -0.06 3.94 -25.49
CA GLU A 154 1.28 3.72 -26.05
C GLU A 154 2.37 4.42 -25.21
N ALA A 155 2.14 5.65 -24.80
CA ALA A 155 3.03 6.37 -23.90
C ALA A 155 3.22 5.61 -22.54
N THR A 156 2.13 5.03 -22.01
CA THR A 156 2.19 4.23 -20.79
C THR A 156 2.95 2.93 -20.99
N LYS A 157 2.80 2.25 -22.12
CA LYS A 157 3.57 1.03 -22.49
C LYS A 157 5.06 1.31 -22.61
N ILE A 158 5.45 2.43 -23.23
CA ILE A 158 6.85 2.86 -23.32
C ILE A 158 7.43 3.14 -21.92
N ALA A 159 6.68 3.84 -21.07
CA ALA A 159 7.08 4.13 -19.70
C ALA A 159 7.23 2.83 -18.88
N LEU A 160 6.31 1.87 -19.04
CA LEU A 160 6.34 0.57 -18.40
C LEU A 160 7.58 -0.25 -18.82
N LYS A 161 7.91 -0.26 -20.10
CA LYS A 161 9.14 -0.92 -20.62
C LYS A 161 10.40 -0.32 -20.00
N LYS A 162 10.47 1.01 -19.88
CA LYS A 162 11.59 1.70 -19.22
C LYS A 162 11.66 1.38 -17.73
N ALA A 163 10.51 1.39 -17.03
CA ALA A 163 10.43 1.08 -15.61
C ALA A 163 10.89 -0.37 -15.32
N ARG A 164 10.40 -1.35 -16.09
CA ARG A 164 10.83 -2.75 -15.99
C ARG A 164 12.33 -2.94 -16.24
N LYS A 165 12.89 -2.27 -17.26
CA LYS A 165 14.35 -2.32 -17.53
C LYS A 165 15.14 -1.75 -16.34
N LYS A 166 14.66 -0.62 -15.76
CA LYS A 166 15.30 0.01 -14.60
C LYS A 166 15.20 -0.88 -13.35
N GLU A 167 14.10 -1.58 -13.16
CA GLU A 167 13.90 -2.52 -12.06
C GLU A 167 14.83 -3.72 -12.19
N LEU A 168 14.95 -4.32 -13.38
CA LEU A 168 15.91 -5.39 -13.68
C LEU A 168 17.36 -4.97 -13.40
N THR A 169 17.78 -3.78 -13.85
CA THR A 169 19.12 -3.26 -13.59
C THR A 169 19.36 -3.02 -12.10
N SER A 170 18.33 -2.56 -11.38
CA SER A 170 18.38 -2.36 -9.93
C SER A 170 18.48 -3.68 -9.17
N GLN A 171 17.74 -4.71 -9.60
CA GLN A 171 17.83 -6.06 -9.05
C GLN A 171 19.21 -6.65 -9.27
N GLN A 172 19.79 -6.50 -10.46
CA GLN A 172 21.15 -6.95 -10.77
C GLN A 172 22.23 -6.22 -9.94
N SER A 173 22.00 -4.93 -9.61
CA SER A 173 22.93 -4.17 -8.76
C SER A 173 22.73 -4.37 -7.26
N GLY A 174 21.80 -5.24 -6.85
CA GLY A 174 21.46 -5.49 -5.45
C GLY A 174 20.89 -4.27 -4.69
N LYS A 175 20.49 -3.21 -5.41
CA LYS A 175 19.91 -1.99 -4.86
C LYS A 175 18.41 -1.98 -5.06
N PHE A 176 17.68 -1.65 -4.00
CA PHE A 176 16.24 -1.45 -4.09
C PHE A 176 15.95 -0.02 -4.55
N ASN A 177 15.30 0.15 -5.72
CA ASN A 177 14.76 1.44 -6.13
C ASN A 177 13.45 1.71 -5.36
N LEU A 178 13.56 1.94 -4.06
CA LEU A 178 12.42 2.23 -3.21
C LEU A 178 12.07 3.72 -3.33
N ARG A 179 10.92 4.02 -3.90
CA ARG A 179 10.32 5.35 -3.71
C ARG A 179 10.04 5.55 -2.22
N LYS A 180 10.13 6.79 -1.76
CA LYS A 180 9.82 7.16 -0.37
C LYS A 180 8.46 6.59 0.01
N ARG A 181 8.47 5.70 0.97
CA ARG A 181 7.29 4.99 1.45
C ARG A 181 6.36 5.96 2.19
N THR A 182 5.08 5.98 1.83
CA THR A 182 4.09 6.87 2.45
C THR A 182 3.48 6.29 3.73
N LYS A 183 3.41 4.96 3.84
CA LYS A 183 2.90 4.27 5.04
C LYS A 183 3.99 3.41 5.65
N LYS A 184 4.21 3.60 6.96
CA LYS A 184 5.10 2.79 7.78
C LYS A 184 4.29 1.81 8.61
N PHE A 185 4.88 0.67 8.97
CA PHE A 185 4.32 -0.18 10.02
C PHE A 185 4.32 0.60 11.33
N TRP A 186 3.38 0.34 12.21
CA TRP A 186 3.24 1.09 13.47
C TRP A 186 4.52 1.03 14.34
N PHE A 187 5.21 -0.10 14.32
CA PHE A 187 6.43 -0.31 15.13
C PHE A 187 7.63 0.51 14.60
N GLU A 188 7.67 0.90 13.34
CA GLU A 188 8.75 1.72 12.78
C GLU A 188 8.78 3.17 13.33
N ASN A 189 7.67 3.60 13.95
CA ASN A 189 7.65 4.86 14.69
C ASN A 189 8.50 4.79 15.97
N HIS A 190 8.86 3.60 16.40
CA HIS A 190 9.66 3.26 17.55
C HIS A 190 11.02 2.69 17.12
N ARG A 191 11.91 2.43 18.05
CA ARG A 191 12.99 1.46 17.86
C ARG A 191 12.36 0.10 17.81
N TRP A 192 12.82 -0.78 16.94
CA TRP A 192 12.23 -2.09 16.83
C TRP A 192 13.26 -3.16 16.44
N ALA A 193 13.01 -4.39 16.83
CA ALA A 193 13.86 -5.54 16.54
C ALA A 193 13.05 -6.83 16.50
N ILE A 194 13.66 -7.85 15.91
CA ILE A 194 13.17 -9.24 15.91
C ILE A 194 13.99 -10.02 16.92
N ILE A 195 13.34 -10.71 17.85
CA ILE A 195 13.97 -11.55 18.87
C ILE A 195 13.22 -12.89 18.95
N GLY A 196 13.81 -13.96 18.45
CA GLY A 196 13.17 -15.27 18.38
C GLY A 196 11.85 -15.23 17.62
N GLY A 197 11.76 -14.37 16.61
CA GLY A 197 10.52 -14.10 15.90
C GLY A 197 9.59 -13.11 16.60
N HIS A 198 9.75 -12.82 17.89
CA HIS A 198 8.94 -11.82 18.62
C HIS A 198 9.35 -10.40 18.27
N LEU A 199 8.38 -9.47 18.33
CA LEU A 199 8.63 -8.04 18.12
C LEU A 199 9.09 -7.38 19.43
N LEU A 200 10.29 -6.79 19.43
CA LEU A 200 10.75 -5.87 20.46
C LEU A 200 10.54 -4.43 19.99
N VAL A 201 9.91 -3.58 20.79
CA VAL A 201 9.75 -2.15 20.52
C VAL A 201 10.28 -1.30 21.66
N GLY A 202 10.91 -0.15 21.35
CA GLY A 202 11.45 0.78 22.33
C GLY A 202 11.16 2.23 21.95
N GLY A 203 10.97 3.10 22.95
CA GLY A 203 10.75 4.53 22.72
C GLY A 203 11.99 5.22 22.15
N LYS A 204 11.81 6.17 21.23
CA LYS A 204 12.89 7.03 20.71
C LYS A 204 13.15 8.25 21.59
N ASP A 205 12.13 8.67 22.31
CA ASP A 205 12.09 9.85 23.19
C ASP A 205 11.05 9.67 24.30
N ALA A 206 10.87 10.67 25.16
CA ALA A 206 9.91 10.63 26.28
C ALA A 206 8.46 10.37 25.80
N ARG A 207 8.04 10.97 24.67
CA ARG A 207 6.71 10.72 24.08
C ARG A 207 6.61 9.29 23.52
N GLY A 208 7.69 8.82 22.91
CA GLY A 208 7.82 7.45 22.42
C GLY A 208 7.71 6.43 23.56
N ASN A 209 8.37 6.68 24.70
CA ASN A 209 8.25 5.85 25.92
C ASN A 209 6.79 5.77 26.40
N ASP A 210 6.12 6.93 26.53
CA ASP A 210 4.71 6.97 26.92
C ASP A 210 3.82 6.18 25.94
N ASN A 211 4.07 6.30 24.62
CA ASN A 211 3.30 5.57 23.60
C ASN A 211 3.53 4.06 23.67
N VAL A 212 4.81 3.63 23.80
CA VAL A 212 5.16 2.20 23.89
C VAL A 212 4.46 1.56 25.09
N VAL A 213 4.51 2.18 26.25
CA VAL A 213 3.90 1.61 27.45
C VAL A 213 2.38 1.70 27.43
N LYS A 214 1.81 2.88 27.14
CA LYS A 214 0.36 3.06 27.21
C LYS A 214 -0.43 2.33 26.14
N LYS A 215 0.15 2.23 24.92
CA LYS A 215 -0.57 1.65 23.77
C LYS A 215 -0.18 0.21 23.45
N HIS A 216 1.08 -0.15 23.74
CA HIS A 216 1.64 -1.40 23.24
C HIS A 216 2.05 -2.39 24.32
N LEU A 217 2.11 -2.02 25.61
CA LEU A 217 2.36 -2.97 26.70
C LEU A 217 1.06 -3.71 27.05
N LYS A 218 1.01 -5.02 26.84
CA LYS A 218 -0.13 -5.89 27.15
C LYS A 218 0.25 -6.89 28.26
N LYS A 219 -0.75 -7.58 28.81
CA LYS A 219 -0.63 -8.44 29.99
C LYS A 219 0.48 -9.50 29.91
N GLU A 220 0.67 -10.10 28.75
CA GLU A 220 1.62 -11.20 28.54
C GLU A 220 3.02 -10.73 28.06
N ASP A 221 3.20 -9.44 27.83
CA ASP A 221 4.47 -8.87 27.35
C ASP A 221 5.49 -8.76 28.49
N ARG A 222 6.76 -8.52 28.14
CA ARG A 222 7.81 -8.18 29.10
C ARG A 222 8.25 -6.71 28.88
N TYR A 223 8.28 -5.95 29.97
CA TYR A 223 8.82 -4.60 29.99
C TYR A 223 10.30 -4.64 30.37
N LEU A 224 11.16 -3.98 29.60
CA LEU A 224 12.60 -3.91 29.83
C LEU A 224 13.05 -2.45 29.88
N HIS A 225 14.04 -2.18 30.75
CA HIS A 225 14.65 -0.86 30.84
C HIS A 225 16.11 -0.98 31.29
N ALA A 226 17.02 -0.28 30.61
CA ALA A 226 18.41 -0.21 31.05
C ALA A 226 18.51 0.63 32.31
N ASP A 227 19.40 0.23 33.20
CA ASP A 227 19.64 0.92 34.49
C ASP A 227 20.43 2.22 34.29
N LEU A 228 19.84 3.11 33.50
CA LEU A 228 20.41 4.40 33.09
C LEU A 228 19.31 5.45 32.95
N HIS A 229 19.59 6.64 33.46
CA HIS A 229 18.67 7.75 33.32
C HIS A 229 18.43 8.10 31.82
N GLY A 230 17.17 8.15 31.40
CA GLY A 230 16.78 8.48 30.06
C GLY A 230 16.95 7.33 29.04
N ALA A 231 17.09 6.10 29.54
CA ALA A 231 17.01 4.92 28.70
C ALA A 231 15.59 4.73 28.10
N PRO A 232 15.44 4.05 26.96
CA PRO A 232 14.13 3.78 26.39
C PRO A 232 13.34 2.77 27.24
N SER A 233 12.03 3.01 27.34
CA SER A 233 11.11 1.95 27.74
C SER A 233 10.96 0.98 26.59
N CYS A 234 11.30 -0.29 26.81
CA CYS A 234 11.22 -1.35 25.80
C CYS A 234 10.15 -2.38 26.18
N VAL A 235 9.48 -2.92 25.19
CA VAL A 235 8.44 -3.94 25.35
C VAL A 235 8.71 -5.08 24.37
N LEU A 236 8.97 -6.27 24.92
CA LEU A 236 9.02 -7.50 24.14
C LEU A 236 7.60 -8.07 24.07
N LYS A 237 7.06 -8.17 22.86
CA LYS A 237 5.69 -8.57 22.59
C LYS A 237 5.55 -10.09 22.63
N ASN A 238 4.65 -10.60 23.48
CA ASN A 238 4.42 -12.04 23.55
C ASN A 238 3.61 -12.55 22.35
N GLN A 239 2.60 -11.81 21.91
CA GLN A 239 1.69 -12.28 20.87
C GLN A 239 2.02 -11.75 19.47
N THR A 240 2.68 -10.61 19.34
CA THR A 240 3.01 -10.01 18.06
C THR A 240 4.44 -10.32 17.65
N GLY A 241 4.62 -10.81 16.44
CA GLY A 241 5.94 -11.13 15.92
C GLY A 241 5.95 -11.36 14.42
N PHE A 242 6.92 -12.13 13.97
CA PHE A 242 7.24 -12.35 12.57
C PHE A 242 7.44 -13.85 12.32
N GLU A 243 6.83 -14.34 11.25
CA GLU A 243 7.00 -15.69 10.77
C GLU A 243 7.66 -15.67 9.39
N LEU A 244 8.67 -16.51 9.19
CA LEU A 244 9.34 -16.65 7.91
C LEU A 244 8.39 -17.26 6.89
N GLU A 245 8.03 -16.52 5.82
CA GLU A 245 7.17 -17.01 4.74
C GLU A 245 7.94 -17.80 3.70
N SER A 246 9.05 -17.26 3.27
CA SER A 246 9.88 -17.90 2.25
C SER A 246 11.30 -17.36 2.26
N ARG A 247 12.24 -18.23 1.93
CA ARG A 247 13.56 -17.85 1.44
C ARG A 247 13.48 -17.90 -0.07
N THR A 248 12.87 -16.88 -0.72
CA THR A 248 12.69 -16.86 -2.17
C THR A 248 14.03 -16.72 -2.86
N THR A 249 14.46 -17.77 -3.54
CA THR A 249 15.52 -17.73 -4.53
C THR A 249 14.94 -17.24 -5.85
N HIS A 250 15.08 -15.96 -6.16
CA HIS A 250 15.02 -15.54 -7.56
C HIS A 250 16.40 -15.81 -8.18
N SER A 251 16.39 -16.60 -9.24
CA SER A 251 17.58 -17.00 -9.99
C SER A 251 18.59 -15.86 -10.14
N ASN A 252 19.83 -16.08 -9.67
CA ASN A 252 21.01 -15.22 -9.78
C ASN A 252 20.98 -13.85 -9.10
N THR A 253 19.98 -13.51 -8.30
CA THR A 253 19.93 -12.26 -7.55
C THR A 253 19.56 -12.55 -6.09
N GLN A 254 20.21 -11.84 -5.20
CA GLN A 254 20.19 -11.96 -3.75
C GLN A 254 18.82 -12.28 -3.15
N VAL A 255 18.80 -13.32 -2.35
CA VAL A 255 17.64 -13.75 -1.58
C VAL A 255 17.50 -12.81 -0.37
N ILE A 256 16.39 -12.09 -0.29
CA ILE A 256 15.98 -11.39 0.92
C ILE A 256 14.93 -12.27 1.59
N PRO A 257 15.18 -12.72 2.82
CA PRO A 257 14.19 -13.48 3.59
C PRO A 257 12.92 -12.65 3.76
N SER A 258 11.76 -13.25 3.49
CA SER A 258 10.46 -12.60 3.62
C SER A 258 9.74 -13.11 4.87
N PHE A 259 9.26 -12.17 5.65
CA PHE A 259 8.50 -12.41 6.86
C PHE A 259 7.10 -11.82 6.75
N LYS A 260 6.13 -12.49 7.34
CA LYS A 260 4.81 -11.92 7.61
C LYS A 260 4.68 -11.53 9.09
N ILE A 261 3.91 -10.49 9.34
CA ILE A 261 3.53 -10.10 10.70
C ILE A 261 2.44 -11.05 11.19
N ILE A 262 2.59 -11.56 12.40
CA ILE A 262 1.60 -12.41 13.06
C ILE A 262 1.22 -11.83 14.42
N ASP A 263 -0.05 -12.00 14.79
CA ASP A 263 -0.61 -11.53 16.07
C ASP A 263 -0.88 -12.69 17.06
N LYS A 264 -0.34 -13.88 16.75
CA LYS A 264 -0.38 -15.03 17.63
C LYS A 264 0.91 -15.84 17.45
N MET A 265 1.84 -15.70 18.39
CA MET A 265 3.06 -16.49 18.44
C MET A 265 2.76 -17.90 18.93
N SER A 266 3.49 -18.88 18.41
CA SER A 266 3.44 -20.27 18.86
C SER A 266 4.34 -20.55 20.08
N SER A 267 5.36 -19.69 20.28
CA SER A 267 6.32 -19.76 21.37
C SER A 267 6.00 -18.72 22.45
N GLU A 268 6.22 -19.07 23.70
CA GLU A 268 6.21 -18.12 24.81
C GLU A 268 7.59 -17.47 24.99
N ILE A 269 7.62 -16.28 25.59
CA ILE A 269 8.86 -15.59 25.91
C ILE A 269 9.52 -16.28 27.11
N ASP A 270 10.67 -16.87 26.88
CA ASP A 270 11.53 -17.42 27.91
C ASP A 270 12.59 -16.40 28.42
N ASP A 271 13.45 -16.83 29.34
CA ASP A 271 14.51 -15.97 29.85
C ASP A 271 15.66 -15.77 28.88
N SER A 272 15.89 -16.70 27.94
CA SER A 272 16.87 -16.55 26.85
C SER A 272 16.46 -15.45 25.89
N LEU A 273 15.21 -15.46 25.41
CA LEU A 273 14.67 -14.41 24.58
C LEU A 273 14.66 -13.05 25.26
N THR A 274 14.38 -13.05 26.58
CA THR A 274 14.40 -11.82 27.38
C THR A 274 15.82 -11.27 27.55
N LEU A 275 16.82 -12.11 27.71
CA LEU A 275 18.24 -11.73 27.75
C LEU A 275 18.67 -11.09 26.39
N LYS A 276 18.30 -11.69 25.27
CA LYS A 276 18.55 -11.15 23.94
C LYS A 276 17.89 -9.77 23.77
N ALA A 277 16.63 -9.62 24.20
CA ALA A 277 15.92 -8.34 24.17
C ALA A 277 16.58 -7.29 25.10
N ALA A 278 17.08 -7.70 26.24
CA ALA A 278 17.80 -6.82 27.18
C ALA A 278 19.08 -6.25 26.57
N SER A 279 19.85 -7.05 25.82
CA SER A 279 21.05 -6.56 25.13
C SER A 279 20.72 -5.44 24.13
N LEU A 280 19.61 -5.56 23.38
CA LEU A 280 19.15 -4.51 22.47
C LEU A 280 18.59 -3.29 23.21
N ALA A 281 17.87 -3.47 24.31
CA ALA A 281 17.40 -2.36 25.14
C ALA A 281 18.57 -1.54 25.70
N LEU A 282 19.67 -2.20 26.09
CA LEU A 282 20.91 -1.53 26.49
C LEU A 282 21.53 -0.76 25.30
N ALA A 283 21.66 -1.40 24.15
CA ALA A 283 22.27 -0.79 22.97
C ALA A 283 21.47 0.42 22.45
N TRP A 284 20.17 0.48 22.69
CA TRP A 284 19.33 1.65 22.38
C TRP A 284 19.38 2.76 23.45
N SER A 285 20.05 2.52 24.56
CA SER A 285 20.23 3.50 25.63
C SER A 285 21.37 4.48 25.34
N ARG A 286 21.55 5.43 26.26
CA ARG A 286 22.68 6.37 26.20
C ARG A 286 24.06 5.71 26.37
N SER A 287 24.13 4.45 26.87
CA SER A 287 25.37 3.66 26.92
C SER A 287 26.07 3.57 25.59
N TRP A 288 25.33 3.51 24.48
CA TRP A 288 25.91 3.48 23.13
C TRP A 288 26.79 4.69 22.85
N ASN A 289 26.27 5.89 23.12
CA ASN A 289 27.00 7.14 22.84
C ASN A 289 28.08 7.45 23.90
N ALA A 290 27.96 6.86 25.09
CA ALA A 290 28.97 7.00 26.15
C ALA A 290 30.20 6.10 25.92
N GLY A 291 30.18 5.22 24.90
CA GLY A 291 31.29 4.30 24.63
C GLY A 291 31.46 3.24 25.67
N GLY A 292 30.43 2.97 26.48
CA GLY A 292 30.46 1.88 27.49
C GLY A 292 30.61 0.51 26.83
N ALA A 293 31.38 -0.39 27.42
CA ALA A 293 31.52 -1.75 26.94
C ALA A 293 30.39 -2.65 27.40
N HIS A 294 29.87 -2.43 28.58
CA HIS A 294 28.87 -3.27 29.26
C HIS A 294 27.84 -2.42 30.00
N GLY A 295 26.69 -3.04 30.30
CA GLY A 295 25.66 -2.40 31.11
C GLY A 295 24.69 -3.39 31.74
N THR A 296 23.73 -2.83 32.44
CA THR A 296 22.72 -3.59 33.20
C THR A 296 21.32 -3.22 32.72
N VAL A 297 20.46 -4.20 32.55
CA VAL A 297 19.05 -4.05 32.18
C VAL A 297 18.21 -4.87 33.14
N TYR A 298 17.06 -4.40 33.51
CA TYR A 298 16.06 -5.20 34.19
C TYR A 298 14.83 -5.40 33.35
N TRP A 299 14.12 -6.47 33.63
CA TRP A 299 12.78 -6.65 33.13
C TRP A 299 11.78 -6.86 34.29
N VAL A 300 10.52 -6.54 33.97
CA VAL A 300 9.39 -6.71 34.90
C VAL A 300 8.12 -7.07 34.12
N LYS A 301 7.14 -7.62 34.84
CA LYS A 301 5.80 -7.87 34.28
C LYS A 301 5.05 -6.56 34.08
N PRO A 302 4.12 -6.49 33.11
CA PRO A 302 3.34 -5.27 32.82
C PRO A 302 2.63 -4.66 34.02
N GLY A 303 2.08 -5.49 34.93
CA GLY A 303 1.41 -5.03 36.12
C GLY A 303 2.31 -4.29 37.15
N GLN A 304 3.63 -4.39 36.99
CA GLN A 304 4.60 -3.68 37.83
C GLN A 304 4.93 -2.27 37.32
N VAL A 305 4.49 -1.94 36.10
CA VAL A 305 4.77 -0.64 35.44
C VAL A 305 3.63 0.32 35.71
N SER A 306 3.85 1.37 36.47
CA SER A 306 2.83 2.34 36.86
C SER A 306 3.13 3.73 36.33
N LYS A 307 2.09 4.44 35.92
CA LYS A 307 2.11 5.90 35.62
C LYS A 307 1.44 6.70 36.74
N THR A 308 0.94 6.05 37.78
CA THR A 308 0.31 6.70 38.94
C THR A 308 1.35 6.91 40.01
N ALA A 309 1.56 8.16 40.43
CA ALA A 309 2.41 8.55 41.55
C ALA A 309 1.66 8.31 42.85
N GLU A 310 2.38 7.84 43.88
CA GLU A 310 1.93 7.84 45.24
C GLU A 310 2.37 9.15 45.94
N THR A 311 1.88 9.37 47.18
CA THR A 311 2.21 10.58 47.91
C THR A 311 3.73 10.74 48.07
N GLY A 312 4.27 11.87 47.59
CA GLY A 312 5.71 12.16 47.60
C GLY A 312 6.48 11.73 46.35
N GLU A 313 5.83 11.03 45.39
CA GLU A 313 6.47 10.65 44.13
C GLU A 313 6.16 11.67 43.01
N PHE A 314 7.13 11.91 42.15
CA PHE A 314 6.98 12.70 40.93
C PHE A 314 7.31 11.87 39.70
N ILE A 315 6.42 11.85 38.70
CA ILE A 315 6.62 11.12 37.45
C ILE A 315 6.69 12.08 36.26
N GLY A 316 7.89 12.25 35.75
CA GLY A 316 8.13 13.04 34.53
C GLY A 316 7.51 12.41 33.29
N LYS A 317 7.46 13.18 32.21
CA LYS A 317 7.05 12.69 30.88
C LYS A 317 7.97 11.56 30.43
N GLY A 318 7.39 10.45 29.97
CA GLY A 318 8.14 9.28 29.49
C GLY A 318 8.80 8.43 30.59
N ALA A 319 8.62 8.77 31.87
CA ALA A 319 9.07 7.97 33.01
C ALA A 319 7.93 7.13 33.59
N PHE A 320 8.28 6.03 34.22
CA PHE A 320 7.38 5.07 34.88
C PHE A 320 7.94 4.64 36.24
N ILE A 321 7.06 4.39 37.16
CA ILE A 321 7.42 3.79 38.48
C ILE A 321 7.31 2.28 38.31
N ILE A 322 8.34 1.60 38.76
CA ILE A 322 8.39 0.13 38.79
C ILE A 322 8.17 -0.35 40.23
N ARG A 323 7.09 -1.09 40.41
CA ARG A 323 6.73 -1.64 41.71
C ARG A 323 7.08 -3.12 41.79
N GLY A 324 7.55 -3.55 42.98
CA GLY A 324 7.97 -4.92 43.25
C GLY A 324 9.37 -5.27 42.73
N GLU A 325 9.66 -6.56 42.70
CA GLU A 325 10.98 -7.08 42.36
C GLU A 325 11.28 -6.98 40.86
N ARG A 326 12.55 -6.73 40.55
CA ARG A 326 13.09 -6.65 39.21
C ARG A 326 14.02 -7.84 38.96
N THR A 327 13.92 -8.43 37.78
CA THR A 327 14.88 -9.42 37.32
C THR A 327 15.99 -8.74 36.54
N TRP A 328 17.23 -8.90 36.94
CA TRP A 328 18.38 -8.16 36.46
C TRP A 328 19.25 -9.01 35.53
N PHE A 329 19.65 -8.44 34.41
CA PHE A 329 20.70 -8.91 33.54
C PHE A 329 21.88 -7.95 33.58
N ARG A 330 23.05 -8.47 33.98
CA ARG A 330 24.27 -7.67 34.20
C ARG A 330 25.32 -8.00 33.16
N ASN A 331 26.27 -7.10 32.96
CA ASN A 331 27.42 -7.28 32.07
C ASN A 331 27.01 -7.57 30.62
N LEU A 332 25.93 -6.96 30.15
CA LEU A 332 25.45 -7.09 28.75
C LEU A 332 26.36 -6.31 27.82
N ASN A 333 26.74 -6.90 26.69
CA ASN A 333 27.53 -6.25 25.65
C ASN A 333 26.69 -5.29 24.83
N LEU A 334 27.34 -4.21 24.33
CA LEU A 334 26.71 -3.28 23.40
C LEU A 334 27.03 -3.68 21.96
N GLU A 335 26.20 -4.51 21.40
CA GLU A 335 26.31 -4.97 20.02
C GLU A 335 24.91 -5.09 19.40
N ILE A 336 24.78 -4.74 18.11
CA ILE A 336 23.54 -4.87 17.34
C ILE A 336 23.86 -5.49 15.98
N GLY A 337 23.06 -6.46 15.58
CA GLY A 337 22.96 -6.93 14.21
C GLY A 337 21.93 -6.13 13.43
N LEU A 338 22.27 -5.70 12.23
CA LEU A 338 21.37 -5.05 11.28
C LEU A 338 21.30 -5.88 10.00
N GLY A 339 20.12 -6.35 9.62
CA GLY A 339 19.93 -7.23 8.47
C GLY A 339 18.87 -6.73 7.49
N LEU A 340 19.11 -6.98 6.21
CA LEU A 340 18.16 -6.66 5.16
C LEU A 340 17.15 -7.81 5.01
N ILE A 341 15.91 -7.53 5.32
CA ILE A 341 14.78 -8.46 5.24
C ILE A 341 13.59 -7.83 4.55
N SER A 342 12.62 -8.63 4.16
CA SER A 342 11.30 -8.17 3.69
C SER A 342 10.24 -8.49 4.74
N ILE A 343 9.38 -7.53 5.05
CA ILE A 343 8.20 -7.75 5.91
C ILE A 343 6.94 -7.44 5.10
N ASN A 344 6.07 -8.43 4.90
CA ASN A 344 4.89 -8.32 4.04
C ASN A 344 5.23 -7.72 2.66
N GLY A 345 6.33 -8.17 2.04
CA GLY A 345 6.81 -7.68 0.74
C GLY A 345 7.53 -6.33 0.78
N VAL A 346 7.79 -5.78 1.98
CA VAL A 346 8.44 -4.48 2.18
C VAL A 346 9.87 -4.68 2.64
N PRO A 347 10.90 -4.31 1.85
CA PRO A 347 12.29 -4.37 2.31
C PRO A 347 12.57 -3.37 3.43
N LEU A 348 13.19 -3.86 4.49
CA LEU A 348 13.53 -3.09 5.70
C LEU A 348 14.91 -3.50 6.24
N LEU A 349 15.53 -2.59 6.95
CA LEU A 349 16.68 -2.91 7.78
C LEU A 349 16.19 -3.25 9.19
N ALA A 350 16.18 -4.52 9.53
CA ALA A 350 15.77 -5.00 10.84
C ALA A 350 16.94 -5.00 11.81
N SER A 351 16.66 -4.72 13.09
CA SER A 351 17.60 -4.94 14.18
C SER A 351 17.37 -6.32 14.81
N SER A 352 18.44 -6.94 15.29
CA SER A 352 18.42 -8.13 16.15
C SER A 352 19.74 -8.24 16.93
N THR A 353 19.93 -9.32 17.69
CA THR A 353 21.26 -9.65 18.22
C THR A 353 22.19 -10.07 17.10
N ALA A 354 23.52 -10.03 17.34
CA ALA A 354 24.51 -10.48 16.36
C ALA A 354 24.33 -11.96 15.98
N GLU A 355 23.97 -12.79 16.92
CA GLU A 355 23.70 -14.21 16.71
C GLU A 355 22.50 -14.40 15.76
N GLU A 356 21.37 -13.82 16.11
CA GLU A 356 20.12 -14.03 15.40
C GLU A 356 20.11 -13.38 14.03
N ILE A 357 20.78 -12.22 13.84
CA ILE A 357 20.81 -11.57 12.53
C ILE A 357 21.52 -12.41 11.46
N ARG A 358 22.51 -13.22 11.86
CA ARG A 358 23.19 -14.17 10.99
C ARG A 358 22.26 -15.27 10.49
N GLU A 359 21.27 -15.64 11.29
CA GLU A 359 20.30 -16.69 10.94
C GLU A 359 19.16 -16.17 10.08
N ILE A 360 18.67 -14.94 10.37
CA ILE A 360 17.47 -14.38 9.74
C ILE A 360 17.76 -13.54 8.50
N ALA A 361 19.00 -13.08 8.27
CA ALA A 361 19.36 -12.25 7.13
C ALA A 361 20.57 -12.80 6.38
N GLN A 362 20.53 -12.73 5.04
CA GLN A 362 21.69 -13.11 4.20
C GLN A 362 22.65 -11.94 3.97
N ARG A 363 22.14 -10.71 4.14
CA ARG A 363 22.90 -9.47 4.07
C ARG A 363 22.72 -8.75 5.37
N TYR A 364 23.78 -8.67 6.16
CA TYR A 364 23.75 -8.07 7.47
C TYR A 364 25.07 -7.39 7.82
N VAL A 365 25.06 -6.58 8.82
CA VAL A 365 26.24 -6.08 9.53
C VAL A 365 26.05 -6.26 11.02
N VAL A 366 27.15 -6.49 11.72
CA VAL A 366 27.22 -6.41 13.20
C VAL A 366 28.01 -5.17 13.55
N ILE A 367 27.46 -4.35 14.41
CA ILE A 367 28.02 -3.07 14.82
C ILE A 367 28.07 -2.95 16.34
N ARG A 368 29.06 -2.19 16.82
CA ARG A 368 29.20 -1.77 18.21
C ARG A 368 29.45 -0.27 18.33
N PRO A 369 29.44 0.36 19.52
CA PRO A 369 29.84 1.75 19.70
C PRO A 369 31.23 2.00 19.13
N GLY A 370 31.39 3.11 18.40
CA GLY A 370 32.67 3.41 17.72
C GLY A 370 32.78 4.84 17.21
N THR A 371 33.74 5.07 16.33
CA THR A 371 34.13 6.40 15.88
C THR A 371 33.53 6.79 14.53
N ILE A 372 33.02 5.83 13.73
CA ILE A 372 32.40 6.13 12.44
C ILE A 372 31.10 6.88 12.69
N LYS A 373 30.99 8.09 12.18
CA LYS A 373 29.80 8.94 12.34
C LYS A 373 28.57 8.21 11.78
N LYS A 374 27.47 8.30 12.53
CA LYS A 374 26.18 7.71 12.20
C LYS A 374 25.73 8.00 10.76
N ASP A 375 25.87 9.27 10.32
CA ASP A 375 25.47 9.68 8.97
C ASP A 375 26.39 9.10 7.88
N GLN A 376 27.68 8.96 8.14
CA GLN A 376 28.62 8.35 7.20
C GLN A 376 28.28 6.85 7.01
N PHE A 377 28.01 6.16 8.11
CA PHE A 377 27.64 4.74 8.06
C PHE A 377 26.27 4.54 7.39
N ALA A 378 25.31 5.44 7.66
CA ALA A 378 24.01 5.42 6.99
C ALA A 378 24.14 5.61 5.48
N ASN A 379 25.01 6.52 5.03
CA ASN A 379 25.28 6.70 3.59
C ASN A 379 25.94 5.45 2.96
N LYS A 380 26.79 4.75 3.69
CA LYS A 380 27.37 3.47 3.22
C LYS A 380 26.29 2.41 3.07
N LEU A 381 25.41 2.26 4.04
CA LEU A 381 24.25 1.36 3.98
C LEU A 381 23.26 1.74 2.86
N TYR A 382 23.01 3.04 2.66
CA TYR A 382 22.18 3.52 1.55
C TYR A 382 22.74 3.08 0.18
N LYS A 383 24.04 3.23 -0.02
CA LYS A 383 24.70 2.78 -1.26
C LYS A 383 24.58 1.27 -1.44
N ALA A 384 24.72 0.51 -0.38
CA ALA A 384 24.62 -0.95 -0.41
C ALA A 384 23.20 -1.46 -0.62
N THR A 385 22.20 -0.88 0.07
CA THR A 385 20.85 -1.42 0.12
C THR A 385 19.84 -0.68 -0.76
N GLY A 386 20.06 0.62 -1.02
CA GLY A 386 19.08 1.51 -1.67
C GLY A 386 17.91 1.94 -0.77
N LEU A 387 17.91 1.54 0.51
CA LEU A 387 16.93 2.02 1.49
C LEU A 387 17.13 3.51 1.75
N SER A 388 16.07 4.25 2.10
CA SER A 388 16.20 5.67 2.36
C SER A 388 17.11 5.95 3.57
N THR A 389 17.90 7.02 3.50
CA THR A 389 18.80 7.43 4.60
C THR A 389 18.03 7.65 5.91
N ASP A 390 16.80 8.21 5.83
CA ASP A 390 15.94 8.43 7.00
C ASP A 390 15.53 7.11 7.69
N GLU A 391 15.22 6.07 6.89
CA GLU A 391 14.89 4.75 7.43
C GLU A 391 16.10 4.11 8.10
N ILE A 392 17.27 4.17 7.46
CA ILE A 392 18.53 3.66 8.01
C ILE A 392 18.91 4.41 9.30
N LEU A 393 18.86 5.74 9.30
CA LEU A 393 19.14 6.55 10.49
C LEU A 393 18.19 6.26 11.65
N SER A 394 16.96 5.87 11.37
CA SER A 394 16.00 5.52 12.42
C SER A 394 16.36 4.26 13.20
N VAL A 395 17.12 3.37 12.60
CA VAL A 395 17.54 2.06 13.18
C VAL A 395 18.89 2.16 13.86
N LEU A 396 19.81 2.98 13.37
CA LEU A 396 21.13 3.16 13.95
C LEU A 396 21.05 3.83 15.36
N PRO A 397 21.72 3.27 16.39
CA PRO A 397 21.68 3.85 17.73
C PRO A 397 22.54 5.11 17.91
N GLY A 398 23.68 5.17 17.25
CA GLY A 398 24.64 6.27 17.34
C GLY A 398 25.82 6.08 16.39
N ASN A 399 27.00 6.63 16.73
CA ASN A 399 28.24 6.34 16.03
C ASN A 399 28.62 4.88 16.20
N VAL A 400 29.26 4.31 15.20
CA VAL A 400 29.46 2.87 15.13
C VAL A 400 30.91 2.48 14.80
N GLU A 401 31.25 1.27 15.15
CA GLU A 401 32.34 0.48 14.60
C GLU A 401 31.74 -0.76 13.97
N LEU A 402 32.22 -1.11 12.78
CA LEU A 402 31.81 -2.33 12.08
C LEU A 402 32.60 -3.52 12.67
N VAL A 403 31.87 -4.48 13.25
CA VAL A 403 32.44 -5.71 13.79
C VAL A 403 32.49 -6.79 12.74
N GLU A 404 31.41 -6.91 11.95
CA GLU A 404 31.26 -7.95 10.95
C GLU A 404 30.46 -7.45 9.75
N ASP A 405 30.87 -7.86 8.55
CA ASP A 405 30.15 -7.64 7.30
C ASP A 405 29.71 -8.99 6.72
N GLY A 406 28.45 -9.32 6.92
CA GLY A 406 27.81 -10.48 6.32
C GLY A 406 27.23 -10.14 4.95
N ASN A 407 28.07 -9.91 3.97
CA ASN A 407 27.72 -9.61 2.57
C ASN A 407 26.90 -8.31 2.36
N MET A 408 26.84 -7.41 3.35
CA MET A 408 26.09 -6.16 3.21
C MET A 408 26.70 -5.26 2.14
N PHE A 409 28.05 -5.17 2.09
CA PHE A 409 28.80 -4.25 1.24
C PHE A 409 29.45 -4.87 0.01
N GLN A 410 29.32 -6.19 -0.23
CA GLN A 410 29.98 -6.90 -1.34
C GLN A 410 29.61 -6.37 -2.75
N PHE A 411 28.53 -5.60 -2.86
CA PHE A 411 28.05 -5.02 -4.12
C PHE A 411 28.55 -3.59 -4.40
N GLU A 412 29.43 -3.03 -3.55
CA GLU A 412 30.15 -1.78 -3.84
C GLU A 412 31.40 -1.96 -4.70
N ALA A 413 31.90 -3.19 -4.85
CA ALA A 413 33.25 -3.45 -5.40
C ALA A 413 33.35 -3.58 -6.92
N GLU A 414 32.22 -3.55 -7.65
CA GLU A 414 32.23 -3.55 -9.13
C GLU A 414 31.86 -2.16 -9.67
N LYS A 415 32.86 -1.29 -9.74
CA LYS A 415 32.91 -0.08 -10.58
C LYS A 415 34.12 -0.12 -11.49
#